data_bd0aec37150fac3af9527f66a3859814
#
_entry.id   bd0aec37150fac3af9527f66a3859814
#
_cell.length_a   1.000
_cell.length_b   1.000
_cell.length_c   1.000
_cell.angle_alpha   90.00
_cell.angle_beta   90.00
_cell.angle_gamma   90.00
#
_symmetry.space_group_name_H-M   'P 1'
#
loop_
_entity.id
_entity.type
_entity.pdbx_description
1 polymer ?
#
loop_
_entity_poly.entity_id
_entity_poly.type
_entity_poly.pdbx_seq_one_letter_code
_entity_poly.pdbx_strand_id
1 'polypeptide(L)'
;MNTQTKLVLVIFPIFLVLLVVSLVLFIKAGKKRGRKIAAVLAGISVLLALGLTVGCVATAQFLKRDYIAQTQLSFEDSTVKVTVKEWEFLQGSGAEVYQTLKNGSEVHLGSLTYGDTIPPFKNGYFHATVENGNLQLTYTSKYNDTTGEPIRKTVSLELQPYDRFALPSWFVPVTVGFAGGVAVCTAALLIVFAVQK
;
A
#
# COMPACT_ATOMS: atom_id res chain seq x y z
N MET A 1 12.63 3.99 9.05
CA MET A 1 11.91 2.78 8.59
C MET A 1 10.45 2.93 9.00
N ASN A 2 9.53 2.96 8.03
CA ASN A 2 8.10 3.19 8.27
C ASN A 2 7.51 2.07 9.15
N THR A 3 6.49 2.40 9.96
CA THR A 3 5.80 1.45 10.85
C THR A 3 5.30 0.21 10.09
N GLN A 4 4.81 0.39 8.86
CA GLN A 4 4.38 -0.72 8.00
C GLN A 4 5.52 -1.67 7.64
N THR A 5 6.71 -1.16 7.33
CA THR A 5 7.89 -1.99 7.02
C THR A 5 8.35 -2.79 8.25
N LYS A 6 8.29 -2.18 9.45
CA LYS A 6 8.59 -2.88 10.71
C LYS A 6 7.59 -4.01 10.96
N LEU A 7 6.30 -3.74 10.76
CA LEU A 7 5.23 -4.72 10.95
C LEU A 7 5.42 -5.93 10.03
N VAL A 8 5.69 -5.70 8.74
CA VAL A 8 5.91 -6.79 7.76
C VAL A 8 7.14 -7.63 8.11
N LEU A 9 8.25 -7.00 8.50
CA LEU A 9 9.47 -7.70 8.89
C LEU A 9 9.32 -8.59 10.14
N VAL A 10 8.40 -8.24 11.04
CA VAL A 10 8.10 -9.07 12.22
C VAL A 10 7.08 -10.16 11.90
N ILE A 11 6.05 -9.83 11.12
CA ILE A 11 4.96 -10.75 10.82
C ILE A 11 5.41 -11.84 9.86
N PHE A 12 6.22 -11.52 8.84
CA PHE A 12 6.65 -12.47 7.81
C PHE A 12 7.37 -13.72 8.36
N PRO A 13 8.37 -13.62 9.27
CA PRO A 13 8.99 -14.80 9.85
C PRO A 13 8.03 -15.67 10.66
N ILE A 14 7.09 -15.07 11.39
CA ILE A 14 6.08 -15.80 12.16
C ILE A 14 5.23 -16.67 11.23
N PHE A 15 4.79 -16.11 10.10
CA PHE A 15 4.01 -16.86 9.12
C PHE A 15 4.82 -17.95 8.42
N LEU A 16 6.11 -17.73 8.17
CA LEU A 16 7.00 -18.74 7.62
C LEU A 16 7.10 -19.96 8.56
N VAL A 17 7.23 -19.71 9.86
CA VAL A 17 7.24 -20.79 10.89
C VAL A 17 5.89 -21.54 10.91
N LEU A 18 4.76 -20.82 10.88
CA LEU A 18 3.44 -21.42 10.82
C LEU A 18 3.24 -22.28 9.57
N LEU A 19 3.76 -21.83 8.43
CA LEU A 19 3.73 -22.60 7.17
C LEU A 19 4.51 -23.91 7.29
N VAL A 20 5.72 -23.86 7.86
CA VAL A 20 6.53 -25.07 8.10
C VAL A 20 5.82 -26.02 9.05
N VAL A 21 5.25 -25.52 10.16
CA VAL A 21 4.48 -26.32 11.11
C VAL A 21 3.28 -26.97 10.43
N SER A 22 2.53 -26.22 9.62
CA SER A 22 1.39 -26.74 8.85
C SER A 22 1.81 -27.86 7.90
N LEU A 23 2.94 -27.70 7.21
CA LEU A 23 3.49 -28.70 6.29
C LEU A 23 3.88 -29.99 7.03
N VAL A 24 4.56 -29.88 8.18
CA VAL A 24 4.96 -31.02 9.04
C VAL A 24 3.73 -31.74 9.55
N LEU A 25 2.72 -31.03 10.03
CA LEU A 25 1.46 -31.60 10.50
C LEU A 25 0.74 -32.33 9.36
N PHE A 26 0.71 -31.75 8.17
CA PHE A 26 0.15 -32.36 6.97
C PHE A 26 0.83 -33.69 6.60
N ILE A 27 2.17 -33.71 6.60
CA ILE A 27 2.95 -34.92 6.32
C ILE A 27 2.66 -36.02 7.38
N LYS A 28 2.55 -35.65 8.66
CA LYS A 28 2.21 -36.58 9.74
C LYS A 28 0.77 -37.14 9.62
N ALA A 29 -0.19 -36.28 9.27
CA ALA A 29 -1.59 -36.70 9.06
C ALA A 29 -1.73 -37.68 7.90
N GLY A 30 -0.92 -37.54 6.86
CA GLY A 30 -0.93 -38.44 5.70
C GLY A 30 -0.53 -39.91 5.97
N LYS A 31 0.02 -40.22 7.14
CA LYS A 31 0.44 -41.59 7.50
C LYS A 31 -0.66 -42.47 8.13
N LYS A 32 -1.81 -41.92 8.50
CA LYS A 32 -2.95 -42.65 9.10
C LYS A 32 -4.16 -42.71 8.15
N ARG A 33 -5.16 -43.53 8.47
CA ARG A 33 -6.37 -43.88 7.70
C ARG A 33 -7.19 -42.68 7.13
N GLY A 34 -6.83 -41.45 7.49
CA GLY A 34 -7.45 -40.21 7.03
C GLY A 34 -6.81 -39.57 5.78
N ARG A 35 -5.95 -40.25 5.05
CA ARG A 35 -5.16 -39.70 3.92
C ARG A 35 -5.98 -38.95 2.87
N LYS A 36 -7.16 -39.47 2.51
CA LYS A 36 -8.06 -38.83 1.54
C LYS A 36 -8.68 -37.53 2.09
N ILE A 37 -9.14 -37.58 3.35
CA ILE A 37 -9.76 -36.43 4.03
C ILE A 37 -8.70 -35.31 4.24
N ALA A 38 -7.50 -35.68 4.70
CA ALA A 38 -6.40 -34.73 4.88
C ALA A 38 -5.97 -34.08 3.54
N ALA A 39 -5.94 -34.84 2.45
CA ALA A 39 -5.63 -34.31 1.12
C ALA A 39 -6.70 -33.33 0.61
N VAL A 40 -7.97 -33.63 0.80
CA VAL A 40 -9.10 -32.76 0.45
C VAL A 40 -9.05 -31.47 1.27
N LEU A 41 -8.86 -31.58 2.59
CA LEU A 41 -8.76 -30.39 3.46
C LEU A 41 -7.56 -29.52 3.12
N ALA A 42 -6.42 -30.12 2.78
CA ALA A 42 -5.25 -29.38 2.32
C ALA A 42 -5.52 -28.65 0.99
N GLY A 43 -6.20 -29.31 0.05
CA GLY A 43 -6.61 -28.68 -1.21
C GLY A 43 -7.53 -27.49 -0.98
N ILE A 44 -8.54 -27.65 -0.13
CA ILE A 44 -9.46 -26.56 0.25
C ILE A 44 -8.69 -25.41 0.92
N SER A 45 -7.76 -25.72 1.81
CA SER A 45 -6.95 -24.71 2.51
C SER A 45 -6.07 -23.90 1.55
N VAL A 46 -5.46 -24.56 0.55
CA VAL A 46 -4.68 -23.85 -0.49
C VAL A 46 -5.58 -22.95 -1.32
N LEU A 47 -6.78 -23.42 -1.71
CA LEU A 47 -7.74 -22.61 -2.46
C LEU A 47 -8.21 -21.38 -1.64
N LEU A 48 -8.46 -21.57 -0.34
CA LEU A 48 -8.81 -20.45 0.56
C LEU A 48 -7.66 -19.45 0.70
N ALA A 49 -6.42 -19.93 0.83
CA ALA A 49 -5.25 -19.06 0.89
C ALA A 49 -5.09 -18.22 -0.39
N LEU A 50 -5.23 -18.85 -1.55
CA LEU A 50 -5.21 -18.15 -2.84
C LEU A 50 -6.36 -17.16 -2.95
N GLY A 51 -7.58 -17.56 -2.58
CA GLY A 51 -8.77 -16.70 -2.60
C GLY A 51 -8.61 -15.47 -1.71
N LEU A 52 -8.08 -15.63 -0.50
CA LEU A 52 -7.80 -14.52 0.41
C LEU A 52 -6.70 -13.59 -0.14
N THR A 53 -5.65 -14.14 -0.74
CA THR A 53 -4.59 -13.34 -1.36
C THR A 53 -5.14 -12.50 -2.51
N VAL A 54 -5.91 -13.13 -3.42
CA VAL A 54 -6.57 -12.44 -4.54
C VAL A 54 -7.56 -11.39 -4.01
N GLY A 55 -8.36 -11.74 -3.00
CA GLY A 55 -9.30 -10.82 -2.35
C GLY A 55 -8.62 -9.59 -1.76
N CYS A 56 -7.50 -9.76 -1.03
CA CYS A 56 -6.74 -8.66 -0.47
C CYS A 56 -6.12 -7.75 -1.55
N VAL A 57 -5.59 -8.35 -2.64
CA VAL A 57 -5.04 -7.60 -3.77
C VAL A 57 -6.16 -6.85 -4.49
N ALA A 58 -7.29 -7.50 -4.77
CA ALA A 58 -8.44 -6.87 -5.42
C ALA A 58 -9.00 -5.72 -4.59
N THR A 59 -9.16 -5.91 -3.27
CA THR A 59 -9.59 -4.85 -2.35
C THR A 59 -8.62 -3.68 -2.33
N ALA A 60 -7.31 -3.96 -2.29
CA ALA A 60 -6.28 -2.91 -2.35
C ALA A 60 -6.30 -2.14 -3.68
N GLN A 61 -6.62 -2.80 -4.79
CA GLN A 61 -6.80 -2.15 -6.10
C GLN A 61 -8.08 -1.32 -6.13
N PHE A 62 -9.18 -1.85 -5.59
CA PHE A 62 -10.47 -1.17 -5.54
C PHE A 62 -10.43 0.08 -4.63
N LEU A 63 -9.65 0.04 -3.56
CA LEU A 63 -9.44 1.19 -2.66
C LEU A 63 -8.45 2.22 -3.20
N LYS A 64 -7.79 1.95 -4.33
CA LYS A 64 -7.00 2.99 -5.00
C LYS A 64 -7.94 4.06 -5.54
N ARG A 65 -7.64 5.31 -5.19
CA ARG A 65 -8.36 6.45 -5.76
C ARG A 65 -8.04 6.54 -7.26
N ASP A 66 -9.05 6.80 -8.05
CA ASP A 66 -8.85 7.16 -9.45
C ASP A 66 -8.26 8.56 -9.53
N TYR A 67 -7.08 8.65 -10.12
CA TYR A 67 -6.40 9.92 -10.31
C TYR A 67 -6.77 10.50 -11.68
N ILE A 68 -7.22 11.75 -11.68
CA ILE A 68 -7.58 12.49 -12.91
C ILE A 68 -6.35 13.05 -13.63
N ALA A 69 -5.25 13.23 -12.90
CA ALA A 69 -4.00 13.71 -13.45
C ALA A 69 -2.80 13.23 -12.61
N GLN A 70 -1.65 13.15 -13.27
CA GLN A 70 -0.37 12.86 -12.64
C GLN A 70 0.68 13.81 -13.17
N THR A 71 1.24 14.63 -12.28
CA THR A 71 2.23 15.65 -12.61
C THR A 71 3.57 15.29 -11.96
N GLN A 72 4.63 15.18 -12.77
CA GLN A 72 5.99 15.01 -12.27
C GLN A 72 6.62 16.37 -12.03
N LEU A 73 7.17 16.55 -10.83
CA LEU A 73 7.91 17.75 -10.45
C LEU A 73 9.38 17.55 -10.80
N SER A 74 9.96 18.52 -11.49
CA SER A 74 11.38 18.51 -11.85
C SER A 74 12.13 19.51 -10.98
N PHE A 75 13.25 19.11 -10.42
CA PHE A 75 14.14 19.92 -9.58
C PHE A 75 15.55 19.90 -10.16
N GLU A 76 16.40 20.85 -9.74
CA GLU A 76 17.81 20.88 -10.12
C GLU A 76 18.55 19.62 -9.64
N ASP A 77 18.22 19.15 -8.43
CA ASP A 77 18.70 17.86 -7.92
C ASP A 77 17.94 16.70 -8.57
N SER A 78 18.61 16.00 -9.47
CA SER A 78 18.06 14.83 -10.18
C SER A 78 17.72 13.63 -9.27
N THR A 79 18.19 13.62 -8.01
CA THR A 79 17.84 12.58 -7.04
C THR A 79 16.46 12.78 -6.45
N VAL A 80 15.93 14.01 -6.49
CA VAL A 80 14.59 14.32 -5.99
C VAL A 80 13.58 14.13 -7.11
N LYS A 81 12.84 13.03 -7.06
CA LYS A 81 11.75 12.71 -7.99
C LYS A 81 10.45 12.68 -7.23
N VAL A 82 9.58 13.65 -7.51
CA VAL A 82 8.28 13.77 -6.87
C VAL A 82 7.18 13.71 -7.91
N THR A 83 6.13 12.99 -7.59
CA THR A 83 4.92 12.87 -8.42
C THR A 83 3.72 13.33 -7.60
N VAL A 84 2.94 14.24 -8.15
CA VAL A 84 1.66 14.67 -7.59
C VAL A 84 0.55 14.02 -8.37
N LYS A 85 -0.30 13.25 -7.69
CA LYS A 85 -1.45 12.54 -8.26
C LYS A 85 -2.72 13.23 -7.80
N GLU A 86 -3.40 13.91 -8.71
CA GLU A 86 -4.63 14.66 -8.43
C GLU A 86 -5.86 13.75 -8.54
N TRP A 87 -6.78 13.91 -7.62
CA TRP A 87 -8.05 13.20 -7.59
C TRP A 87 -9.21 14.18 -7.41
N GLU A 88 -10.37 13.80 -7.94
CA GLU A 88 -11.63 14.52 -7.78
C GLU A 88 -12.71 13.54 -7.33
N PHE A 89 -13.53 13.96 -6.40
CA PHE A 89 -14.67 13.19 -5.91
C PHE A 89 -15.85 14.12 -5.66
N LEU A 90 -17.08 13.56 -5.58
CA LEU A 90 -18.33 14.31 -5.47
C LEU A 90 -18.37 15.42 -4.40
N GLN A 91 -17.48 15.40 -3.42
CA GLN A 91 -17.47 16.34 -2.29
C GLN A 91 -16.10 17.04 -2.10
N GLY A 92 -15.26 17.07 -3.10
CA GLY A 92 -13.98 17.77 -3.03
C GLY A 92 -12.91 17.22 -3.95
N SER A 93 -11.85 17.99 -4.07
CA SER A 93 -10.67 17.65 -4.87
C SER A 93 -9.42 17.72 -4.01
N GLY A 94 -8.40 17.01 -4.43
CA GLY A 94 -7.13 17.00 -3.74
C GLY A 94 -6.02 16.33 -4.55
N ALA A 95 -4.87 16.21 -3.92
CA ALA A 95 -3.74 15.50 -4.50
C ALA A 95 -2.98 14.72 -3.44
N GLU A 96 -2.42 13.61 -3.86
CA GLU A 96 -1.46 12.83 -3.09
C GLU A 96 -0.07 13.08 -3.64
N VAL A 97 0.89 13.36 -2.76
CA VAL A 97 2.27 13.65 -3.12
C VAL A 97 3.15 12.44 -2.81
N TYR A 98 3.86 11.96 -3.81
CA TYR A 98 4.74 10.80 -3.70
C TYR A 98 6.16 11.15 -4.11
N GLN A 99 7.14 10.64 -3.36
CA GLN A 99 8.54 10.66 -3.75
C GLN A 99 8.95 9.28 -4.26
N THR A 100 9.64 9.24 -5.40
CA THR A 100 10.23 8.02 -5.95
C THR A 100 11.65 7.87 -5.42
N LEU A 101 11.92 6.75 -4.74
CA LEU A 101 13.25 6.41 -4.20
C LEU A 101 14.13 5.71 -5.22
N LYS A 102 15.41 5.49 -4.89
CA LYS A 102 16.42 4.84 -5.73
C LYS A 102 15.99 3.45 -6.24
N ASN A 103 15.26 2.70 -5.43
CA ASN A 103 14.76 1.36 -5.78
C ASN A 103 13.45 1.39 -6.60
N GLY A 104 13.00 2.57 -7.05
CA GLY A 104 11.74 2.74 -7.79
C GLY A 104 10.47 2.69 -6.94
N SER A 105 10.58 2.51 -5.63
CA SER A 105 9.41 2.54 -4.74
C SER A 105 8.91 3.96 -4.53
N GLU A 106 7.59 4.15 -4.53
CA GLU A 106 6.95 5.41 -4.19
C GLU A 106 6.68 5.48 -2.68
N VAL A 107 7.04 6.58 -2.05
CA VAL A 107 6.73 6.89 -0.65
C VAL A 107 5.77 8.06 -0.62
N HIS A 108 4.63 7.90 0.05
CA HIS A 108 3.67 8.96 0.26
C HIS A 108 4.24 10.00 1.23
N LEU A 109 4.33 11.25 0.78
CA LEU A 109 4.81 12.37 1.58
C LEU A 109 3.68 13.08 2.31
N GLY A 110 2.52 13.19 1.66
CA GLY A 110 1.35 13.84 2.24
C GLY A 110 0.20 13.99 1.26
N SER A 111 -0.94 14.42 1.80
CA SER A 111 -2.17 14.68 1.04
C SER A 111 -2.49 16.16 1.06
N LEU A 112 -2.90 16.69 -0.07
CA LEU A 112 -3.32 18.07 -0.27
C LEU A 112 -4.82 18.08 -0.53
N THR A 113 -5.53 19.02 0.06
CA THR A 113 -6.96 19.25 -0.21
C THR A 113 -7.16 20.66 -0.73
N TYR A 114 -7.96 20.78 -1.77
CA TYR A 114 -8.40 22.04 -2.32
C TYR A 114 -9.90 21.97 -2.65
N GLY A 115 -10.55 23.13 -2.76
CA GLY A 115 -11.98 23.17 -3.05
C GLY A 115 -12.30 22.75 -4.48
N ASP A 116 -13.55 22.97 -4.91
CA ASP A 116 -14.00 22.72 -6.29
C ASP A 116 -13.32 23.71 -7.24
N THR A 117 -12.04 23.47 -7.49
CA THR A 117 -11.21 24.28 -8.36
C THR A 117 -10.65 23.45 -9.49
N ILE A 118 -10.22 24.12 -10.54
CA ILE A 118 -9.46 23.51 -11.61
C ILE A 118 -8.21 22.86 -11.01
N PRO A 119 -7.90 21.59 -11.33
CA PRO A 119 -6.75 20.87 -10.79
C PRO A 119 -5.45 21.68 -10.91
N PRO A 120 -4.86 22.16 -9.80
CA PRO A 120 -3.79 23.14 -9.86
C PRO A 120 -2.50 22.59 -10.46
N PHE A 121 -2.17 21.32 -10.22
CA PHE A 121 -0.92 20.73 -10.70
C PHE A 121 -1.00 20.38 -12.18
N LYS A 122 -2.12 19.84 -12.64
CA LYS A 122 -2.38 19.59 -14.06
C LYS A 122 -2.29 20.86 -14.91
N ASN A 123 -2.74 21.99 -14.37
CA ASN A 123 -2.83 23.26 -15.11
C ASN A 123 -1.66 24.22 -14.82
N GLY A 124 -0.66 23.81 -14.06
CA GLY A 124 0.52 24.62 -13.78
C GLY A 124 0.30 25.77 -12.77
N TYR A 125 -0.80 25.74 -12.01
CA TYR A 125 -1.11 26.75 -10.98
C TYR A 125 -0.45 26.42 -9.64
N PHE A 126 0.83 26.07 -9.69
CA PHE A 126 1.63 25.74 -8.52
C PHE A 126 3.06 26.24 -8.67
N HIS A 127 3.76 26.28 -7.55
CA HIS A 127 5.20 26.49 -7.47
C HIS A 127 5.78 25.47 -6.50
N ALA A 128 6.91 24.85 -6.86
CA ALA A 128 7.55 23.83 -6.06
C ALA A 128 9.04 24.13 -5.91
N THR A 129 9.53 24.13 -4.67
CA THR A 129 10.95 24.26 -4.35
C THR A 129 11.39 23.21 -3.35
N VAL A 130 12.67 22.88 -3.35
CA VAL A 130 13.27 21.98 -2.36
C VAL A 130 14.26 22.78 -1.53
N GLU A 131 14.00 22.89 -0.23
CA GLU A 131 14.83 23.64 0.70
C GLU A 131 15.03 22.83 1.99
N ASN A 132 16.28 22.69 2.40
CA ASN A 132 16.65 22.03 3.67
C ASN A 132 16.02 20.62 3.85
N GLY A 133 15.93 19.84 2.77
CA GLY A 133 15.35 18.49 2.81
C GLY A 133 13.80 18.47 2.84
N ASN A 134 13.16 19.63 2.65
CA ASN A 134 11.72 19.74 2.57
C ASN A 134 11.28 20.19 1.18
N LEU A 135 10.21 19.59 0.70
CA LEU A 135 9.48 20.03 -0.48
C LEU A 135 8.47 21.10 -0.08
N GLN A 136 8.66 22.31 -0.57
CA GLN A 136 7.71 23.41 -0.41
C GLN A 136 6.80 23.46 -1.64
N LEU A 137 5.51 23.24 -1.43
CA LEU A 137 4.49 23.29 -2.48
C LEU A 137 3.54 24.46 -2.22
N THR A 138 3.54 25.44 -3.14
CA THR A 138 2.55 26.53 -3.14
C THR A 138 1.61 26.30 -4.31
N TYR A 139 0.32 26.20 -4.06
CA TYR A 139 -0.70 25.89 -5.07
C TYR A 139 -1.97 26.70 -4.84
N THR A 140 -2.78 26.88 -5.88
CA THR A 140 -4.10 27.49 -5.77
C THR A 140 -5.06 26.53 -5.09
N SER A 141 -5.53 26.88 -3.90
CA SER A 141 -6.41 26.00 -3.09
C SER A 141 -7.88 26.26 -3.36
N LYS A 142 -8.25 27.48 -3.72
CA LYS A 142 -9.60 27.92 -4.12
C LYS A 142 -9.53 29.32 -4.73
N TYR A 143 -10.61 29.77 -5.30
CA TYR A 143 -10.79 31.15 -5.71
C TYR A 143 -11.67 31.89 -4.71
N ASN A 144 -11.44 33.19 -4.57
CA ASN A 144 -12.30 34.05 -3.75
C ASN A 144 -13.62 34.23 -4.48
N ASP A 145 -14.73 33.89 -3.84
CA ASP A 145 -16.07 33.94 -4.44
C ASP A 145 -16.50 35.36 -4.83
N THR A 146 -15.92 36.38 -4.19
CA THR A 146 -16.28 37.80 -4.42
C THR A 146 -15.38 38.48 -5.45
N THR A 147 -14.05 38.21 -5.39
CA THR A 147 -13.07 38.89 -6.25
C THR A 147 -12.59 38.06 -7.42
N GLY A 148 -12.82 36.74 -7.40
CA GLY A 148 -12.29 35.81 -8.38
C GLY A 148 -10.78 35.56 -8.27
N GLU A 149 -10.11 36.11 -7.25
CA GLU A 149 -8.66 35.99 -7.08
C GLU A 149 -8.28 34.61 -6.51
N PRO A 150 -7.13 34.05 -6.96
CA PRO A 150 -6.68 32.76 -6.46
C PRO A 150 -6.17 32.85 -5.01
N ILE A 151 -6.72 32.04 -4.12
CA ILE A 151 -6.21 31.87 -2.77
C ILE A 151 -5.16 30.76 -2.80
N ARG A 152 -3.92 31.11 -2.52
CA ARG A 152 -2.79 30.20 -2.52
C ARG A 152 -2.56 29.62 -1.13
N LYS A 153 -2.16 28.34 -1.10
CA LYS A 153 -1.77 27.61 0.11
C LYS A 153 -0.36 27.06 -0.08
N THR A 154 0.47 27.19 0.96
CA THR A 154 1.82 26.61 0.99
C THR A 154 1.84 25.48 2.01
N VAL A 155 2.41 24.34 1.60
CA VAL A 155 2.61 23.16 2.44
C VAL A 155 4.06 22.75 2.35
N SER A 156 4.64 22.38 3.49
CA SER A 156 5.99 21.83 3.60
C SER A 156 5.90 20.33 3.86
N LEU A 157 6.56 19.52 3.03
CA LEU A 157 6.58 18.07 3.13
C LEU A 157 8.02 17.60 3.26
N GLU A 158 8.31 16.80 4.29
CA GLU A 158 9.65 16.26 4.53
C GLU A 158 10.00 15.21 3.48
N LEU A 159 11.11 15.44 2.77
CA LEU A 159 11.66 14.48 1.81
C LEU A 159 12.36 13.33 2.54
N GLN A 160 12.21 12.15 2.02
CA GLN A 160 12.91 10.98 2.53
C GLN A 160 14.28 10.84 1.86
N PRO A 161 15.31 10.31 2.57
CA PRO A 161 16.59 10.01 1.94
C PRO A 161 16.41 9.15 0.69
N TYR A 162 17.06 9.53 -0.41
CA TYR A 162 16.87 8.89 -1.72
C TYR A 162 17.25 7.40 -1.73
N ASP A 163 18.24 7.02 -0.93
CA ASP A 163 18.72 5.65 -0.76
C ASP A 163 17.93 4.83 0.27
N ARG A 164 16.90 5.45 0.89
CA ARG A 164 16.02 4.75 1.82
C ARG A 164 15.32 3.57 1.14
N PHE A 165 15.42 2.40 1.76
CA PHE A 165 14.67 1.23 1.30
C PHE A 165 13.20 1.35 1.70
N ALA A 166 12.29 1.26 0.74
CA ALA A 166 10.87 1.13 0.94
C ALA A 166 10.33 -0.08 0.17
N LEU A 167 9.36 -0.75 0.76
CA LEU A 167 8.70 -1.89 0.11
C LEU A 167 7.74 -1.38 -0.97
N PRO A 168 7.64 -2.08 -2.12
CA PRO A 168 6.63 -1.79 -3.13
C PRO A 168 5.22 -1.84 -2.55
N SER A 169 4.31 -1.00 -3.05
CA SER A 169 2.93 -0.90 -2.55
C SER A 169 2.13 -2.21 -2.64
N TRP A 170 2.46 -3.07 -3.60
CA TRP A 170 1.82 -4.39 -3.77
C TRP A 170 2.27 -5.42 -2.73
N PHE A 171 3.43 -5.22 -2.10
CA PHE A 171 4.00 -6.20 -1.18
C PHE A 171 3.15 -6.41 0.08
N VAL A 172 2.60 -5.33 0.63
CA VAL A 172 1.78 -5.37 1.85
C VAL A 172 0.50 -6.19 1.65
N PRO A 173 -0.36 -5.90 0.64
CA PRO A 173 -1.59 -6.67 0.46
C PRO A 173 -1.34 -8.14 0.13
N VAL A 174 -0.29 -8.45 -0.66
CA VAL A 174 0.10 -9.84 -0.94
C VAL A 174 0.54 -10.55 0.33
N THR A 175 1.38 -9.91 1.14
CA THR A 175 1.87 -10.51 2.41
C THR A 175 0.73 -10.75 3.39
N VAL A 176 -0.19 -9.79 3.53
CA VAL A 176 -1.35 -9.92 4.44
C VAL A 176 -2.28 -11.05 3.97
N GLY A 177 -2.58 -11.12 2.67
CA GLY A 177 -3.41 -12.18 2.10
C GLY A 177 -2.79 -13.57 2.28
N PHE A 178 -1.49 -13.70 1.98
CA PHE A 178 -0.75 -14.94 2.17
C PHE A 178 -0.71 -15.38 3.64
N ALA A 179 -0.43 -14.44 4.54
CA ALA A 179 -0.40 -14.66 5.97
C ALA A 179 -1.75 -15.12 6.50
N GLY A 180 -2.84 -14.47 6.11
CA GLY A 180 -4.21 -14.87 6.47
C GLY A 180 -4.53 -16.29 6.00
N GLY A 181 -4.17 -16.62 4.76
CA GLY A 181 -4.32 -17.94 4.19
C GLY A 181 -3.60 -19.02 4.99
N VAL A 182 -2.34 -18.80 5.33
CA VAL A 182 -1.54 -19.75 6.14
C VAL A 182 -2.15 -19.93 7.53
N ALA A 183 -2.62 -18.86 8.17
CA ALA A 183 -3.27 -18.95 9.49
C ALA A 183 -4.55 -19.82 9.44
N VAL A 184 -5.40 -19.63 8.44
CA VAL A 184 -6.61 -20.43 8.23
C VAL A 184 -6.26 -21.90 7.99
N CYS A 185 -5.25 -22.18 7.14
CA CYS A 185 -4.78 -23.54 6.89
C CYS A 185 -4.29 -24.22 8.16
N THR A 186 -3.51 -23.51 8.98
CA THR A 186 -2.97 -24.04 10.24
C THR A 186 -4.09 -24.34 11.23
N ALA A 187 -5.06 -23.45 11.38
CA ALA A 187 -6.22 -23.63 12.24
C ALA A 187 -7.05 -24.86 11.81
N ALA A 188 -7.34 -24.98 10.51
CA ALA A 188 -8.08 -26.11 9.97
C ALA A 188 -7.38 -27.45 10.24
N LEU A 189 -6.06 -27.52 10.05
CA LEU A 189 -5.27 -28.72 10.33
C LEU A 189 -5.25 -29.06 11.82
N LEU A 190 -5.15 -28.07 12.72
CA LEU A 190 -5.21 -28.31 14.18
C LEU A 190 -6.56 -28.85 14.61
N ILE A 191 -7.67 -28.36 14.06
CA ILE A 191 -9.02 -28.88 14.32
C ILE A 191 -9.12 -30.35 13.89
N VAL A 192 -8.64 -30.69 12.68
CA VAL A 192 -8.65 -32.09 12.20
C VAL A 192 -7.86 -32.98 13.12
N PHE A 193 -6.70 -32.54 13.61
CA PHE A 193 -5.91 -33.29 14.57
C PHE A 193 -6.61 -33.48 15.93
N ALA A 194 -7.33 -32.48 16.40
CA ALA A 194 -8.07 -32.54 17.66
C ALA A 194 -9.26 -33.50 17.59
N VAL A 195 -9.94 -33.57 16.44
CA VAL A 195 -11.11 -34.45 16.23
C VAL A 195 -10.71 -35.92 15.97
N GLN A 196 -9.46 -36.17 15.54
CA GLN A 196 -8.97 -37.55 15.27
C GLN A 196 -8.35 -38.26 16.51
N LYS A 197 -8.30 -37.57 17.65
CA LYS A 197 -7.95 -38.20 18.95
C LYS A 197 -9.18 -38.78 19.63
#